data_d753d18c59f7b096489bbffb4b6e3603
#
_entry.id   d753d18c59f7b096489bbffb4b6e3603
#
_cell.length_a   1.000
_cell.length_b   1.000
_cell.length_c   1.000
_cell.angle_alpha   90.00
_cell.angle_beta   90.00
_cell.angle_gamma   90.00
#
_symmetry.space_group_name_H-M   'P 1'
#
loop_
_entity.id
_entity.type
_entity.pdbx_description
1 polymer ?
#
loop_
_entity_poly.entity_id
_entity_poly.type
_entity_poly.pdbx_seq_one_letter_code
_entity_poly.pdbx_strand_id
1 'polypeptide(L)'
;NPEEAVCGGIITILVDGDPLANMQAYREMEQGIRAGQPGVLVTRVVPWNDTQVLIKRCWATGHCDLQLPGNEMQRIKQEVNSILLSGNRSDYRQLDIAIPGEQEMVKVFLEPVFPPQHLIIAGAGHVGRAVSHQGKLLGFEVTVIDDRVEYANSINLPDADNIVVRDIGQAIQELPKDRDTYIVIVTRGHSHDADALRPCIGSQAAYVGMMGSRIKVAKMHEEFIAKGWATEEQWNSICTPVGIEIGSVTVEEIAVSIAAQLIKYRGNRGPSVKK
;
A
#
# COMPACT_ATOMS: atom_id res chain seq x y z
N ASN A 1 34.69 -22.01 16.37
CA ASN A 1 34.32 -20.59 16.48
C ASN A 1 32.90 -20.45 15.96
N PRO A 2 31.92 -20.11 16.79
CA PRO A 2 30.64 -19.65 16.26
C PRO A 2 30.92 -18.30 15.63
N GLU A 3 30.64 -18.17 14.34
CA GLU A 3 30.59 -16.87 13.67
C GLU A 3 29.48 -16.06 14.34
N GLU A 4 29.88 -15.07 15.12
CA GLU A 4 28.97 -14.12 15.74
C GLU A 4 28.17 -13.43 14.64
N ALA A 5 26.86 -13.65 14.63
CA ALA A 5 25.96 -12.91 13.77
C ALA A 5 26.09 -11.42 14.11
N VAL A 6 26.46 -10.61 13.15
CA VAL A 6 26.71 -9.16 13.26
C VAL A 6 25.46 -8.35 13.67
N CYS A 7 24.29 -8.99 13.78
CA CYS A 7 23.05 -8.44 14.31
C CYS A 7 22.74 -9.06 15.69
N GLY A 8 23.43 -8.58 16.71
CA GLY A 8 23.19 -8.98 18.11
C GLY A 8 21.88 -8.38 18.63
N GLY A 9 20.76 -9.04 18.42
CA GLY A 9 19.46 -8.68 18.98
C GLY A 9 18.78 -9.90 19.60
N ILE A 10 18.06 -9.72 20.69
CA ILE A 10 17.17 -10.75 21.26
C ILE A 10 15.82 -10.59 20.57
N ILE A 11 15.34 -11.66 19.92
CA ILE A 11 14.00 -11.72 19.34
C ILE A 11 13.13 -12.57 20.25
N THR A 12 12.01 -12.01 20.72
CA THR A 12 10.98 -12.76 21.41
C THR A 12 9.85 -13.07 20.44
N ILE A 13 9.52 -14.34 20.26
CA ILE A 13 8.48 -14.80 19.34
C ILE A 13 7.29 -15.28 20.16
N LEU A 14 6.11 -14.72 19.89
CA LEU A 14 4.85 -15.22 20.39
C LEU A 14 4.35 -16.35 19.48
N VAL A 15 4.21 -17.56 20.03
CA VAL A 15 3.63 -18.70 19.32
C VAL A 15 2.21 -18.93 19.85
N ASP A 16 1.22 -18.78 18.98
CA ASP A 16 -0.18 -19.07 19.29
C ASP A 16 -0.48 -20.53 18.95
N GLY A 17 -0.60 -21.37 19.97
CA GLY A 17 -0.91 -22.79 19.83
C GLY A 17 -2.40 -23.09 19.62
N ASP A 18 -3.30 -22.13 19.86
CA ASP A 18 -4.74 -22.26 19.67
C ASP A 18 -5.34 -21.06 18.96
N PRO A 19 -5.06 -20.91 17.66
CA PRO A 19 -5.61 -19.78 16.88
C PRO A 19 -7.14 -19.82 16.77
N LEU A 20 -7.78 -20.98 16.98
CA LEU A 20 -9.23 -21.12 16.92
C LEU A 20 -9.94 -20.35 18.04
N ALA A 21 -9.31 -20.20 19.20
CA ALA A 21 -9.84 -19.40 20.31
C ALA A 21 -10.05 -17.91 19.92
N ASN A 22 -9.33 -17.43 18.90
CA ASN A 22 -9.39 -16.05 18.41
C ASN A 22 -9.96 -15.95 16.98
N MET A 23 -10.63 -16.99 16.48
CA MET A 23 -11.13 -17.07 15.09
C MET A 23 -12.05 -15.91 14.72
N GLN A 24 -12.83 -15.38 15.65
CA GLN A 24 -13.73 -14.26 15.40
C GLN A 24 -12.95 -13.00 14.96
N ALA A 25 -11.85 -12.68 15.65
CA ALA A 25 -11.01 -11.53 15.29
C ALA A 25 -10.43 -11.67 13.88
N TYR A 26 -10.01 -12.86 13.49
CA TYR A 26 -9.49 -13.11 12.14
C TYR A 26 -10.57 -13.03 11.05
N ARG A 27 -11.80 -13.50 11.33
CA ARG A 27 -12.93 -13.36 10.40
C ARG A 27 -13.33 -11.91 10.20
N GLU A 28 -13.38 -11.13 11.27
CA GLU A 28 -13.67 -9.69 11.20
C GLU A 28 -12.58 -8.95 10.43
N MET A 29 -11.31 -9.30 10.66
CA MET A 29 -10.16 -8.77 9.89
C MET A 29 -10.30 -9.09 8.40
N GLU A 30 -10.56 -10.36 8.04
CA GLU A 30 -10.74 -10.77 6.66
C GLU A 30 -11.90 -10.01 5.98
N GLN A 31 -13.03 -9.88 6.66
CA GLN A 31 -14.19 -9.13 6.17
C GLN A 31 -13.84 -7.65 5.97
N GLY A 32 -13.13 -7.04 6.92
CA GLY A 32 -12.65 -5.67 6.81
C GLY A 32 -11.75 -5.46 5.59
N ILE A 33 -10.77 -6.34 5.39
CA ILE A 33 -9.85 -6.29 4.25
C ILE A 33 -10.62 -6.42 2.93
N ARG A 34 -11.55 -7.39 2.84
CA ARG A 34 -12.39 -7.60 1.64
C ARG A 34 -13.32 -6.41 1.36
N ALA A 35 -13.75 -5.70 2.39
CA ALA A 35 -14.57 -4.49 2.28
C ALA A 35 -13.74 -3.21 2.02
N GLY A 36 -12.42 -3.32 1.86
CA GLY A 36 -11.54 -2.16 1.70
C GLY A 36 -11.37 -1.32 2.97
N GLN A 37 -11.70 -1.86 4.15
CA GLN A 37 -11.65 -1.16 5.42
C GLN A 37 -10.38 -1.50 6.19
N PRO A 38 -9.53 -0.51 6.52
CA PRO A 38 -8.38 -0.73 7.38
C PRO A 38 -8.82 -0.96 8.84
N GLY A 39 -7.98 -1.65 9.59
CA GLY A 39 -8.17 -1.86 11.01
C GLY A 39 -6.86 -2.21 11.70
N VAL A 40 -6.96 -2.50 13.00
CA VAL A 40 -5.81 -2.91 13.81
C VAL A 40 -6.15 -4.23 14.48
N LEU A 41 -5.31 -5.24 14.25
CA LEU A 41 -5.38 -6.47 15.03
C LEU A 41 -4.75 -6.19 16.40
N VAL A 42 -5.57 -6.22 17.43
CA VAL A 42 -5.11 -5.98 18.81
C VAL A 42 -4.96 -7.31 19.51
N THR A 43 -3.75 -7.60 19.97
CA THR A 43 -3.40 -8.84 20.67
C THR A 43 -3.00 -8.54 22.10
N ARG A 44 -3.80 -8.99 23.06
CA ARG A 44 -3.48 -9.00 24.50
C ARG A 44 -2.77 -10.29 24.84
N VAL A 45 -1.64 -10.19 25.52
CA VAL A 45 -0.85 -11.33 26.01
C VAL A 45 -0.70 -11.21 27.53
N VAL A 46 -1.17 -12.22 28.23
CA VAL A 46 -1.09 -12.31 29.70
C VAL A 46 -0.25 -13.51 30.06
N PRO A 47 0.81 -13.38 30.86
CA PRO A 47 1.52 -14.51 31.39
C PRO A 47 0.56 -15.43 32.17
N TRP A 48 0.63 -16.74 31.90
CA TRP A 48 -0.14 -17.76 32.62
C TRP A 48 0.73 -18.51 33.64
N ASN A 49 1.95 -18.81 33.21
CA ASN A 49 3.02 -19.40 33.99
C ASN A 49 4.37 -19.11 33.29
N ASP A 50 5.48 -19.66 33.81
CA ASP A 50 6.83 -19.40 33.27
C ASP A 50 7.03 -19.74 31.79
N THR A 51 6.16 -20.56 31.18
CA THR A 51 6.29 -21.07 29.82
C THR A 51 5.07 -20.84 28.95
N GLN A 52 3.95 -20.39 29.48
CA GLN A 52 2.68 -20.27 28.77
C GLN A 52 2.08 -18.85 28.92
N VAL A 53 1.37 -18.42 27.90
CA VAL A 53 0.65 -17.16 27.89
C VAL A 53 -0.79 -17.37 27.45
N LEU A 54 -1.70 -16.54 27.95
CA LEU A 54 -3.05 -16.43 27.43
C LEU A 54 -3.09 -15.32 26.38
N ILE A 55 -3.64 -15.66 25.23
CA ILE A 55 -3.76 -14.75 24.10
C ILE A 55 -5.23 -14.43 23.85
N LYS A 56 -5.57 -13.16 23.83
CA LYS A 56 -6.88 -12.67 23.38
C LYS A 56 -6.70 -11.66 22.26
N ARG A 57 -7.43 -11.84 21.16
CA ARG A 57 -7.40 -10.94 20.01
C ARG A 57 -8.74 -10.32 19.74
N CYS A 58 -8.73 -9.11 19.19
CA CYS A 58 -9.89 -8.50 18.58
C CYS A 58 -9.47 -7.70 17.34
N TRP A 59 -10.37 -7.59 16.40
CA TRP A 59 -10.25 -6.70 15.26
C TRP A 59 -10.82 -5.33 15.63
N ALA A 60 -10.00 -4.29 15.57
CA ALA A 60 -10.40 -2.94 15.94
C ALA A 60 -10.50 -2.04 14.71
N THR A 61 -11.73 -1.62 14.41
CA THR A 61 -12.06 -0.51 13.50
C THR A 61 -12.53 0.70 14.29
N GLY A 62 -12.29 0.71 15.61
CA GLY A 62 -12.72 1.71 16.60
C GLY A 62 -13.33 1.11 17.87
N HIS A 63 -13.83 -0.14 17.84
CA HIS A 63 -14.36 -0.82 19.03
C HIS A 63 -13.74 -2.21 19.21
N CYS A 64 -13.23 -2.47 20.40
CA CYS A 64 -12.55 -3.72 20.75
C CYS A 64 -12.74 -3.96 22.24
N ASP A 65 -13.14 -5.19 22.65
CA ASP A 65 -13.23 -5.58 24.06
C ASP A 65 -12.15 -6.61 24.40
N LEU A 66 -11.14 -6.17 25.13
CA LEU A 66 -10.03 -7.00 25.59
C LEU A 66 -10.15 -7.36 27.08
N GLN A 67 -11.26 -7.02 27.74
CA GLN A 67 -11.43 -7.21 29.18
C GLN A 67 -10.31 -6.56 30.01
N LEU A 68 -10.02 -5.29 29.69
CA LEU A 68 -9.07 -4.45 30.41
C LEU A 68 -9.80 -3.35 31.17
N PRO A 69 -9.18 -2.71 32.18
CA PRO A 69 -9.74 -1.53 32.85
C PRO A 69 -10.13 -0.44 31.86
N GLY A 70 -11.21 0.32 32.15
CA GLY A 70 -11.79 1.25 31.21
C GLY A 70 -10.85 2.38 30.75
N ASN A 71 -9.95 2.86 31.62
CA ASN A 71 -8.90 3.82 31.26
C ASN A 71 -7.90 3.24 30.24
N GLU A 72 -7.50 1.98 30.39
CA GLU A 72 -6.58 1.30 29.47
C GLU A 72 -7.26 1.00 28.12
N MET A 73 -8.53 0.59 28.17
CA MET A 73 -9.31 0.43 26.94
C MET A 73 -9.44 1.75 26.18
N GLN A 74 -9.60 2.88 26.88
CA GLN A 74 -9.65 4.19 26.24
C GLN A 74 -8.29 4.55 25.60
N ARG A 75 -7.19 4.27 26.29
CA ARG A 75 -5.82 4.45 25.75
C ARG A 75 -5.61 3.62 24.49
N ILE A 76 -5.98 2.33 24.48
CA ILE A 76 -5.90 1.48 23.28
C ILE A 76 -6.71 2.05 22.14
N LYS A 77 -7.94 2.51 22.39
CA LYS A 77 -8.77 3.14 21.34
C LYS A 77 -8.11 4.39 20.75
N GLN A 78 -7.46 5.22 21.55
CA GLN A 78 -6.73 6.40 21.08
C GLN A 78 -5.54 5.99 20.19
N GLU A 79 -4.78 4.96 20.58
CA GLU A 79 -3.66 4.45 19.80
C GLU A 79 -4.13 3.84 18.47
N VAL A 80 -5.21 3.03 18.50
CA VAL A 80 -5.85 2.47 17.28
C VAL A 80 -6.26 3.59 16.33
N ASN A 81 -6.97 4.61 16.82
CA ASN A 81 -7.39 5.74 15.99
C ASN A 81 -6.17 6.50 15.42
N SER A 82 -5.13 6.69 16.22
CA SER A 82 -3.88 7.33 15.78
C SER A 82 -3.21 6.54 14.63
N ILE A 83 -3.14 5.21 14.75
CA ILE A 83 -2.61 4.32 13.70
C ILE A 83 -3.45 4.44 12.42
N LEU A 84 -4.77 4.34 12.53
CA LEU A 84 -5.67 4.40 11.38
C LEU A 84 -5.63 5.77 10.67
N LEU A 85 -5.56 6.86 11.44
CA LEU A 85 -5.45 8.22 10.90
C LEU A 85 -4.10 8.48 10.22
N SER A 86 -3.02 7.91 10.75
CA SER A 86 -1.68 8.06 10.15
C SER A 86 -1.56 7.37 8.78
N GLY A 87 -2.33 6.31 8.56
CA GLY A 87 -2.24 5.47 7.37
C GLY A 87 -0.89 4.75 7.22
N ASN A 88 -0.07 4.73 8.27
CA ASN A 88 1.24 4.09 8.25
C ASN A 88 1.11 2.58 8.49
N ARG A 89 1.30 1.81 7.44
CA ARG A 89 1.19 0.34 7.43
C ARG A 89 2.24 -0.37 8.30
N SER A 90 3.28 0.34 8.73
CA SER A 90 4.37 -0.19 9.55
C SER A 90 4.36 0.39 10.97
N ASP A 91 3.27 1.03 11.40
CA ASP A 91 3.14 1.61 12.73
C ASP A 91 2.71 0.55 13.77
N TYR A 92 3.56 -0.46 13.93
CA TYR A 92 3.37 -1.48 14.95
C TYR A 92 3.70 -0.90 16.32
N ARG A 93 2.79 -1.10 17.30
CA ARG A 93 2.98 -0.60 18.68
C ARG A 93 2.86 -1.72 19.69
N GLN A 94 3.66 -1.65 20.76
CA GLN A 94 3.51 -2.45 21.97
C GLN A 94 3.18 -1.52 23.14
N LEU A 95 2.20 -1.89 23.91
CA LEU A 95 1.83 -1.22 25.15
C LEU A 95 2.02 -2.22 26.31
N ASP A 96 2.70 -1.78 27.36
CA ASP A 96 2.80 -2.53 28.60
C ASP A 96 1.79 -1.90 29.58
N ILE A 97 0.87 -2.73 30.08
CA ILE A 97 -0.29 -2.31 30.89
C ILE A 97 -0.20 -2.97 32.26
N ALA A 98 -0.18 -2.14 33.30
CA ALA A 98 -0.29 -2.62 34.68
C ALA A 98 -1.78 -2.83 35.01
N ILE A 99 -2.15 -4.04 35.46
CA ILE A 99 -3.50 -4.33 35.93
C ILE A 99 -3.48 -4.38 37.44
N PRO A 100 -4.35 -3.61 38.14
CA PRO A 100 -4.44 -3.68 39.61
C PRO A 100 -4.73 -5.09 40.09
N GLY A 101 -3.84 -5.62 40.95
CA GLY A 101 -3.96 -6.99 41.52
C GLY A 101 -3.22 -8.07 40.71
N GLU A 102 -2.67 -7.79 39.55
CA GLU A 102 -1.75 -8.69 38.82
C GLU A 102 -0.28 -8.30 39.13
N GLN A 103 0.59 -9.32 39.29
CA GLN A 103 2.02 -9.08 39.55
C GLN A 103 2.81 -8.73 38.29
N GLU A 104 2.32 -9.15 37.11
CA GLU A 104 3.00 -8.98 35.85
C GLU A 104 2.27 -7.99 34.93
N MET A 105 3.05 -7.32 34.10
CA MET A 105 2.54 -6.43 33.09
C MET A 105 1.87 -7.22 31.96
N VAL A 106 0.67 -6.80 31.56
CA VAL A 106 0.01 -7.30 30.36
C VAL A 106 0.57 -6.59 29.14
N LYS A 107 0.97 -7.36 28.15
CA LYS A 107 1.44 -6.80 26.87
C LYS A 107 0.28 -6.72 25.87
N VAL A 108 0.15 -5.59 25.23
CA VAL A 108 -0.83 -5.39 24.15
C VAL A 108 -0.09 -4.97 22.89
N PHE A 109 -0.22 -5.77 21.84
CA PHE A 109 0.35 -5.48 20.52
C PHE A 109 -0.75 -4.92 19.62
N LEU A 110 -0.42 -3.84 18.91
CA LEU A 110 -1.26 -3.18 17.93
C LEU A 110 -0.63 -3.37 16.55
N GLU A 111 -1.28 -4.17 15.72
CA GLU A 111 -0.78 -4.56 14.39
C GLU A 111 -1.69 -3.95 13.33
N PRO A 112 -1.24 -2.89 12.64
CA PRO A 112 -2.04 -2.26 11.58
C PRO A 112 -2.19 -3.21 10.39
N VAL A 113 -3.42 -3.35 9.91
CA VAL A 113 -3.75 -4.13 8.73
C VAL A 113 -4.57 -3.26 7.79
N PHE A 114 -4.02 -3.00 6.63
CA PHE A 114 -4.64 -2.19 5.59
C PHE A 114 -4.88 -3.04 4.34
N PRO A 115 -5.98 -2.82 3.61
CA PRO A 115 -6.20 -3.43 2.30
C PRO A 115 -5.01 -3.17 1.37
N PRO A 116 -4.71 -4.04 0.39
CA PRO A 116 -3.70 -3.76 -0.61
C PRO A 116 -3.94 -2.41 -1.29
N GLN A 117 -2.86 -1.69 -1.58
CA GLN A 117 -2.95 -0.48 -2.39
C GLN A 117 -3.13 -0.87 -3.86
N HIS A 118 -3.87 -0.07 -4.60
CA HIS A 118 -4.21 -0.35 -5.99
C HIS A 118 -3.21 0.30 -6.95
N LEU A 119 -2.59 -0.50 -7.81
CA LEU A 119 -1.73 -0.03 -8.90
C LEU A 119 -2.43 -0.20 -10.24
N ILE A 120 -2.81 0.91 -10.85
CA ILE A 120 -3.39 0.97 -12.18
C ILE A 120 -2.26 1.23 -13.18
N ILE A 121 -2.09 0.35 -14.15
CA ILE A 121 -1.10 0.45 -15.22
C ILE A 121 -1.82 0.68 -16.54
N ALA A 122 -1.65 1.85 -17.13
CA ALA A 122 -2.16 2.19 -18.44
C ALA A 122 -1.14 1.79 -19.51
N GLY A 123 -1.39 0.69 -20.20
CA GLY A 123 -0.54 0.10 -21.23
C GLY A 123 0.01 -1.26 -20.84
N ALA A 124 -0.29 -2.28 -21.64
CA ALA A 124 0.13 -3.69 -21.48
C ALA A 124 1.37 -4.06 -22.32
N GLY A 125 2.16 -3.07 -22.75
CA GLY A 125 3.41 -3.29 -23.47
C GLY A 125 4.51 -3.87 -22.57
N HIS A 126 5.74 -4.00 -23.09
CA HIS A 126 6.87 -4.59 -22.37
C HIS A 126 7.10 -3.94 -20.98
N VAL A 127 7.08 -2.60 -20.91
CA VAL A 127 7.25 -1.88 -19.64
C VAL A 127 6.07 -2.12 -18.72
N GLY A 128 4.82 -2.05 -19.22
CA GLY A 128 3.63 -2.29 -18.42
C GLY A 128 3.60 -3.69 -17.81
N ARG A 129 4.00 -4.71 -18.57
CA ARG A 129 4.18 -6.08 -18.09
C ARG A 129 5.22 -6.18 -16.97
N ALA A 130 6.39 -5.57 -17.17
CA ALA A 130 7.46 -5.59 -16.17
C ALA A 130 7.07 -4.82 -14.88
N VAL A 131 6.36 -3.68 -15.02
CA VAL A 131 5.82 -2.92 -13.88
C VAL A 131 4.74 -3.71 -13.15
N SER A 132 3.87 -4.46 -13.87
CA SER A 132 2.87 -5.35 -13.28
C SER A 132 3.51 -6.39 -12.37
N HIS A 133 4.58 -7.05 -12.84
CA HIS A 133 5.36 -8.00 -12.07
C HIS A 133 5.95 -7.36 -10.79
N GLN A 134 6.61 -6.20 -10.91
CA GLN A 134 7.16 -5.49 -9.76
C GLN A 134 6.07 -5.03 -8.79
N GLY A 135 4.94 -4.55 -9.30
CA GLY A 135 3.79 -4.14 -8.50
C GLY A 135 3.26 -5.29 -7.63
N LYS A 136 3.15 -6.49 -8.21
CA LYS A 136 2.71 -7.69 -7.47
C LYS A 136 3.70 -8.07 -6.38
N LEU A 137 5.01 -8.08 -6.66
CA LEU A 137 6.05 -8.33 -5.67
C LEU A 137 6.02 -7.32 -4.51
N LEU A 138 5.62 -6.09 -4.78
CA LEU A 138 5.46 -5.03 -3.77
C LEU A 138 4.13 -5.10 -3.00
N GLY A 139 3.26 -6.08 -3.29
CA GLY A 139 1.99 -6.28 -2.60
C GLY A 139 0.88 -5.32 -3.02
N PHE A 140 0.94 -4.75 -4.22
CA PHE A 140 -0.18 -4.02 -4.81
C PHE A 140 -1.24 -4.98 -5.35
N GLU A 141 -2.50 -4.55 -5.32
CA GLU A 141 -3.53 -5.08 -6.21
C GLU A 141 -3.35 -4.42 -7.58
N VAL A 142 -2.99 -5.22 -8.60
CA VAL A 142 -2.56 -4.71 -9.89
C VAL A 142 -3.67 -4.81 -10.93
N THR A 143 -4.06 -3.68 -11.51
CA THR A 143 -4.95 -3.62 -12.68
C THR A 143 -4.18 -3.10 -13.88
N VAL A 144 -4.19 -3.85 -14.99
CA VAL A 144 -3.58 -3.43 -16.25
C VAL A 144 -4.66 -3.16 -17.29
N ILE A 145 -4.56 -2.01 -17.97
CA ILE A 145 -5.52 -1.54 -18.96
C ILE A 145 -4.81 -1.37 -20.31
N ASP A 146 -5.34 -1.97 -21.36
CA ASP A 146 -4.89 -1.73 -22.75
C ASP A 146 -6.07 -2.01 -23.69
N ASP A 147 -6.13 -1.31 -24.81
CA ASP A 147 -7.17 -1.50 -25.83
C ASP A 147 -6.92 -2.73 -26.73
N ARG A 148 -5.74 -3.34 -26.63
CA ARG A 148 -5.30 -4.45 -27.48
C ARG A 148 -5.33 -5.77 -26.72
N VAL A 149 -6.25 -6.66 -27.09
CA VAL A 149 -6.40 -7.98 -26.46
C VAL A 149 -5.16 -8.88 -26.59
N GLU A 150 -4.38 -8.70 -27.66
CA GLU A 150 -3.13 -9.44 -27.88
C GLU A 150 -2.04 -9.10 -26.87
N TYR A 151 -2.11 -7.95 -26.19
CA TYR A 151 -1.21 -7.55 -25.10
C TYR A 151 -1.86 -7.72 -23.73
N ALA A 152 -3.13 -7.32 -23.59
CA ALA A 152 -3.87 -7.36 -22.34
C ALA A 152 -4.58 -8.72 -22.16
N ASN A 153 -3.83 -9.74 -21.78
CA ASN A 153 -4.34 -11.08 -21.50
C ASN A 153 -3.51 -11.77 -20.40
N SER A 154 -4.06 -12.83 -19.81
CA SER A 154 -3.44 -13.54 -18.68
C SER A 154 -2.13 -14.26 -19.02
N ILE A 155 -1.86 -14.54 -20.30
CA ILE A 155 -0.59 -15.15 -20.72
C ILE A 155 0.54 -14.11 -20.63
N ASN A 156 0.26 -12.89 -21.06
CA ASN A 156 1.24 -11.79 -21.04
C ASN A 156 1.33 -11.12 -19.66
N LEU A 157 0.28 -11.16 -18.87
CA LEU A 157 0.14 -10.46 -17.60
C LEU A 157 -0.23 -11.45 -16.48
N PRO A 158 0.59 -12.47 -16.20
CA PRO A 158 0.27 -13.52 -15.22
C PRO A 158 0.18 -12.98 -13.78
N ASP A 159 0.79 -11.82 -13.51
CA ASP A 159 0.85 -11.20 -12.18
C ASP A 159 -0.24 -10.14 -11.95
N ALA A 160 -1.02 -9.77 -12.98
CA ALA A 160 -2.10 -8.82 -12.84
C ALA A 160 -3.31 -9.47 -12.16
N ASP A 161 -3.88 -8.79 -11.14
CA ASP A 161 -5.12 -9.22 -10.48
C ASP A 161 -6.33 -8.94 -11.38
N ASN A 162 -6.29 -7.83 -12.13
CA ASN A 162 -7.34 -7.43 -13.04
C ASN A 162 -6.75 -7.01 -14.40
N ILE A 163 -7.36 -7.47 -15.49
CA ILE A 163 -6.99 -7.09 -16.86
C ILE A 163 -8.22 -6.49 -17.53
N VAL A 164 -8.07 -5.24 -18.02
CA VAL A 164 -9.17 -4.48 -18.63
C VAL A 164 -8.84 -4.20 -20.09
N VAL A 165 -9.58 -4.83 -21.01
CA VAL A 165 -9.43 -4.63 -22.47
C VAL A 165 -10.46 -3.61 -22.92
N ARG A 166 -10.08 -2.32 -22.88
CA ARG A 166 -10.96 -1.19 -23.24
C ARG A 166 -10.13 0.03 -23.61
N ASP A 167 -10.79 1.06 -24.16
CA ASP A 167 -10.19 2.38 -24.27
C ASP A 167 -9.63 2.83 -22.91
N ILE A 168 -8.35 3.21 -22.91
CA ILE A 168 -7.58 3.47 -21.70
C ILE A 168 -8.14 4.66 -20.93
N GLY A 169 -8.43 5.77 -21.65
CA GLY A 169 -8.93 7.00 -21.04
C GLY A 169 -10.30 6.79 -20.37
N GLN A 170 -11.22 6.09 -21.05
CA GLN A 170 -12.53 5.78 -20.52
C GLN A 170 -12.42 4.84 -19.29
N ALA A 171 -11.60 3.81 -19.38
CA ALA A 171 -11.43 2.87 -18.29
C ALA A 171 -10.85 3.56 -17.03
N ILE A 172 -9.82 4.39 -17.18
CA ILE A 172 -9.25 5.15 -16.07
C ILE A 172 -10.29 6.12 -15.47
N GLN A 173 -11.12 6.75 -16.30
CA GLN A 173 -12.14 7.68 -15.81
C GLN A 173 -13.12 7.02 -14.84
N GLU A 174 -13.47 5.75 -15.04
CA GLU A 174 -14.42 4.99 -14.25
C GLU A 174 -13.80 4.40 -12.97
N LEU A 175 -12.48 4.20 -12.93
CA LEU A 175 -11.81 3.60 -11.78
C LEU A 175 -11.65 4.58 -10.61
N PRO A 176 -11.67 4.08 -9.36
CA PRO A 176 -11.37 4.89 -8.19
C PRO A 176 -9.98 5.53 -8.29
N LYS A 177 -9.87 6.78 -7.84
CA LYS A 177 -8.62 7.56 -7.79
C LYS A 177 -8.49 8.21 -6.42
N ASP A 178 -8.45 7.37 -5.39
CA ASP A 178 -8.33 7.75 -3.99
C ASP A 178 -6.87 7.72 -3.51
N ARG A 179 -6.69 7.94 -2.21
CA ARG A 179 -5.37 8.00 -1.57
C ARG A 179 -4.62 6.66 -1.57
N ASP A 180 -5.26 5.53 -1.87
CA ASP A 180 -4.63 4.22 -1.97
C ASP A 180 -4.39 3.78 -3.42
N THR A 181 -4.69 4.66 -4.39
CA THR A 181 -4.54 4.41 -5.81
C THR A 181 -3.25 5.03 -6.36
N TYR A 182 -2.48 4.22 -7.08
CA TYR A 182 -1.25 4.57 -7.79
C TYR A 182 -1.48 4.34 -9.28
N ILE A 183 -1.12 5.30 -10.12
CA ILE A 183 -1.35 5.24 -11.56
C ILE A 183 -0.02 5.38 -12.29
N VAL A 184 0.29 4.41 -13.15
CA VAL A 184 1.49 4.41 -14.02
C VAL A 184 1.06 4.36 -15.47
N ILE A 185 1.38 5.41 -16.23
CA ILE A 185 1.01 5.57 -17.65
C ILE A 185 2.23 5.24 -18.49
N VAL A 186 2.16 4.12 -19.23
CA VAL A 186 3.21 3.56 -20.08
C VAL A 186 2.64 3.12 -21.43
N THR A 187 1.77 3.96 -22.00
CA THR A 187 1.08 3.66 -23.27
C THR A 187 2.00 3.81 -24.49
N ARG A 188 1.47 3.45 -25.65
CA ARG A 188 2.23 3.42 -26.93
C ARG A 188 2.36 4.76 -27.66
N GLY A 189 1.92 5.88 -27.12
CA GLY A 189 2.00 7.13 -27.89
C GLY A 189 1.43 8.34 -27.20
N HIS A 190 1.70 9.51 -27.78
CA HIS A 190 1.36 10.80 -27.17
C HIS A 190 -0.15 10.99 -26.94
N SER A 191 -0.99 10.61 -27.90
CA SER A 191 -2.45 10.72 -27.76
C SER A 191 -3.01 9.82 -26.67
N HIS A 192 -2.56 8.57 -26.63
CA HIS A 192 -3.02 7.62 -25.59
C HIS A 192 -2.54 8.01 -24.19
N ASP A 193 -1.31 8.58 -24.07
CA ASP A 193 -0.84 9.11 -22.79
C ASP A 193 -1.69 10.30 -22.33
N ALA A 194 -2.04 11.21 -23.24
CA ALA A 194 -2.89 12.36 -22.94
C ALA A 194 -4.29 11.92 -22.49
N ASP A 195 -4.90 10.95 -23.19
CA ASP A 195 -6.21 10.41 -22.86
C ASP A 195 -6.20 9.69 -21.51
N ALA A 196 -5.11 8.95 -21.21
CA ALA A 196 -4.91 8.30 -19.90
C ALA A 196 -4.68 9.31 -18.78
N LEU A 197 -3.93 10.39 -19.04
CA LEU A 197 -3.53 11.36 -18.02
C LEU A 197 -4.66 12.32 -17.64
N ARG A 198 -5.50 12.76 -18.61
CA ARG A 198 -6.58 13.72 -18.36
C ARG A 198 -7.47 13.37 -17.18
N PRO A 199 -8.02 12.15 -17.05
CA PRO A 199 -8.87 11.78 -15.92
C PRO A 199 -8.12 11.66 -14.58
N CYS A 200 -6.78 11.73 -14.59
CA CYS A 200 -5.94 11.69 -13.39
C CYS A 200 -5.62 13.09 -12.84
N ILE A 201 -5.77 14.13 -13.67
CA ILE A 201 -5.47 15.51 -13.26
C ILE A 201 -6.38 15.95 -12.12
N GLY A 202 -5.78 16.47 -11.04
CA GLY A 202 -6.52 16.93 -9.87
C GLY A 202 -7.24 15.84 -9.10
N SER A 203 -7.01 14.56 -9.40
CA SER A 203 -7.56 13.44 -8.64
C SER A 203 -6.90 13.32 -7.26
N GLN A 204 -7.50 12.49 -6.38
CA GLN A 204 -6.93 12.18 -5.08
C GLN A 204 -5.97 10.98 -5.10
N ALA A 205 -5.59 10.51 -6.29
CA ALA A 205 -4.63 9.41 -6.41
C ALA A 205 -3.34 9.73 -5.65
N ALA A 206 -2.83 8.72 -4.95
CA ALA A 206 -1.59 8.82 -4.21
C ALA A 206 -0.39 9.16 -5.06
N TYR A 207 -0.44 8.69 -6.29
CA TYR A 207 0.64 8.81 -7.25
C TYR A 207 0.11 8.74 -8.67
N VAL A 208 0.59 9.63 -9.51
CA VAL A 208 0.39 9.58 -10.97
C VAL A 208 1.76 9.74 -11.61
N GLY A 209 2.19 8.74 -12.36
CA GLY A 209 3.46 8.77 -13.09
C GLY A 209 3.25 8.49 -14.57
N MET A 210 3.94 9.21 -15.44
CA MET A 210 3.84 9.04 -16.90
C MET A 210 5.22 8.86 -17.51
N MET A 211 5.34 7.85 -18.39
CA MET A 211 6.55 7.63 -19.17
C MET A 211 6.62 8.60 -20.35
N GLY A 212 7.78 9.20 -20.56
CA GLY A 212 8.01 10.04 -21.71
C GLY A 212 9.41 10.61 -21.76
N SER A 213 9.93 10.87 -22.97
CA SER A 213 11.15 11.65 -23.11
C SER A 213 10.90 13.09 -22.66
N ARG A 214 11.95 13.81 -22.26
CA ARG A 214 11.85 15.23 -21.84
C ARG A 214 11.13 16.08 -22.88
N ILE A 215 11.38 15.83 -24.17
CA ILE A 215 10.74 16.58 -25.28
C ILE A 215 9.24 16.28 -25.34
N LYS A 216 8.85 15.01 -25.21
CA LYS A 216 7.44 14.59 -25.21
C LYS A 216 6.69 15.20 -24.02
N VAL A 217 7.30 15.16 -22.84
CA VAL A 217 6.74 15.73 -21.60
C VAL A 217 6.54 17.23 -21.74
N ALA A 218 7.53 17.98 -22.25
CA ALA A 218 7.41 19.43 -22.46
C ALA A 218 6.25 19.79 -23.39
N LYS A 219 6.12 19.10 -24.53
CA LYS A 219 5.01 19.31 -25.46
C LYS A 219 3.65 19.03 -24.85
N MET A 220 3.55 17.96 -24.04
CA MET A 220 2.30 17.61 -23.36
C MET A 220 1.95 18.62 -22.27
N HIS A 221 2.94 19.13 -21.53
CA HIS A 221 2.76 20.22 -20.59
C HIS A 221 2.13 21.45 -21.27
N GLU A 222 2.77 21.95 -22.34
CA GLU A 222 2.28 23.10 -23.11
C GLU A 222 0.83 22.88 -23.59
N GLU A 223 0.52 21.69 -24.10
CA GLU A 223 -0.82 21.34 -24.57
C GLU A 223 -1.86 21.34 -23.42
N PHE A 224 -1.53 20.73 -22.27
CA PHE A 224 -2.45 20.64 -21.13
C PHE A 224 -2.75 22.00 -20.53
N ILE A 225 -1.75 22.87 -20.41
CA ILE A 225 -1.93 24.24 -19.92
C ILE A 225 -2.72 25.08 -20.93
N ALA A 226 -2.35 25.04 -22.21
CA ALA A 226 -3.02 25.83 -23.25
C ALA A 226 -4.50 25.46 -23.41
N LYS A 227 -4.86 24.19 -23.26
CA LYS A 227 -6.24 23.69 -23.31
C LYS A 227 -7.01 23.82 -22.00
N GLY A 228 -6.37 24.30 -20.93
CA GLY A 228 -6.98 24.39 -19.60
C GLY A 228 -7.31 23.02 -18.95
N TRP A 229 -6.62 21.96 -19.37
CA TRP A 229 -6.81 20.61 -18.83
C TRP A 229 -6.09 20.40 -17.51
N ALA A 230 -5.06 21.21 -17.21
CA ALA A 230 -4.34 21.23 -15.95
C ALA A 230 -3.92 22.66 -15.59
N THR A 231 -3.81 22.95 -14.30
CA THR A 231 -3.04 24.08 -13.80
C THR A 231 -1.57 23.71 -13.68
N GLU A 232 -0.66 24.69 -13.55
CA GLU A 232 0.76 24.44 -13.29
C GLU A 232 0.96 23.59 -12.02
N GLU A 233 0.20 23.85 -10.96
CA GLU A 233 0.26 23.11 -9.72
C GLU A 233 -0.15 21.64 -9.92
N GLN A 234 -1.24 21.40 -10.64
CA GLN A 234 -1.72 20.06 -10.94
C GLN A 234 -0.72 19.31 -11.83
N TRP A 235 -0.13 19.96 -12.82
CA TRP A 235 0.91 19.35 -13.65
C TRP A 235 2.15 18.98 -12.84
N ASN A 236 2.62 19.87 -11.99
CA ASN A 236 3.80 19.66 -11.14
C ASN A 236 3.61 18.54 -10.11
N SER A 237 2.38 18.12 -9.85
CA SER A 237 2.09 16.94 -8.99
C SER A 237 2.31 15.61 -9.70
N ILE A 238 2.45 15.61 -11.03
CA ILE A 238 2.65 14.40 -11.83
C ILE A 238 4.14 14.05 -11.89
N CYS A 239 4.46 12.79 -11.68
CA CYS A 239 5.82 12.27 -11.81
C CYS A 239 6.14 11.96 -13.28
N THR A 240 6.77 12.91 -13.97
CA THR A 240 7.12 12.73 -15.37
C THR A 240 8.50 13.36 -15.69
N PRO A 241 9.43 12.62 -16.29
CA PRO A 241 9.37 11.18 -16.59
C PRO A 241 9.19 10.31 -15.34
N VAL A 242 8.42 9.21 -15.48
CA VAL A 242 8.20 8.24 -14.39
C VAL A 242 9.49 7.49 -14.05
N GLY A 243 9.67 7.17 -12.77
CA GLY A 243 10.83 6.47 -12.22
C GLY A 243 11.85 7.41 -11.57
N ILE A 244 12.75 6.85 -10.80
CA ILE A 244 13.92 7.56 -10.25
C ILE A 244 15.13 7.33 -11.14
N GLU A 245 16.02 8.32 -11.22
CA GLU A 245 17.23 8.23 -12.03
C GLU A 245 18.22 7.23 -11.40
N ILE A 246 18.36 6.07 -12.02
CA ILE A 246 19.30 5.00 -11.60
C ILE A 246 20.17 4.51 -12.76
N GLY A 247 20.15 5.22 -13.90
CA GLY A 247 20.86 4.78 -15.10
C GLY A 247 20.22 3.59 -15.82
N SER A 248 18.90 3.38 -15.67
CA SER A 248 18.18 2.26 -16.27
C SER A 248 18.21 2.30 -17.80
N VAL A 249 18.47 1.14 -18.42
CA VAL A 249 18.57 0.95 -19.86
C VAL A 249 17.57 -0.12 -20.35
N THR A 250 17.48 -1.25 -19.65
CA THR A 250 16.58 -2.35 -20.01
C THR A 250 15.15 -2.11 -19.50
N VAL A 251 14.19 -2.86 -20.05
CA VAL A 251 12.79 -2.79 -19.62
C VAL A 251 12.64 -3.14 -18.14
N GLU A 252 13.37 -4.14 -17.68
CA GLU A 252 13.39 -4.61 -16.31
C GLU A 252 13.97 -3.56 -15.36
N GLU A 253 15.05 -2.90 -15.76
CA GLU A 253 15.67 -1.81 -14.99
C GLU A 253 14.75 -0.58 -14.91
N ILE A 254 14.04 -0.25 -16.00
CA ILE A 254 13.02 0.80 -16.00
C ILE A 254 11.89 0.45 -15.02
N ALA A 255 11.44 -0.80 -15.00
CA ALA A 255 10.42 -1.24 -14.05
C ALA A 255 10.90 -1.16 -12.60
N VAL A 256 12.17 -1.49 -12.32
CA VAL A 256 12.80 -1.32 -11.00
C VAL A 256 12.84 0.16 -10.60
N SER A 257 13.24 1.05 -11.52
CA SER A 257 13.23 2.50 -11.31
C SER A 257 11.84 3.03 -10.94
N ILE A 258 10.80 2.57 -11.65
CA ILE A 258 9.40 2.92 -11.37
C ILE A 258 8.98 2.34 -10.00
N ALA A 259 9.28 1.08 -9.73
CA ALA A 259 8.98 0.42 -8.46
C ALA A 259 9.62 1.14 -7.27
N ALA A 260 10.87 1.57 -7.41
CA ALA A 260 11.56 2.36 -6.38
C ALA A 260 10.88 3.72 -6.13
N GLN A 261 10.37 4.37 -7.19
CA GLN A 261 9.60 5.60 -7.04
C GLN A 261 8.26 5.34 -6.32
N LEU A 262 7.54 4.27 -6.66
CA LEU A 262 6.31 3.87 -5.97
C LEU A 262 6.55 3.64 -4.46
N ILE A 263 7.63 2.93 -4.11
CA ILE A 263 8.04 2.71 -2.71
C ILE A 263 8.30 4.05 -2.00
N LYS A 264 9.02 4.97 -2.63
CA LYS A 264 9.31 6.31 -2.09
C LYS A 264 8.03 7.08 -1.76
N TYR A 265 7.04 7.08 -2.68
CA TYR A 265 5.76 7.76 -2.46
C TYR A 265 4.93 7.07 -1.38
N ARG A 266 4.95 5.75 -1.31
CA ARG A 266 4.29 4.96 -0.28
C ARG A 266 4.87 5.23 1.11
N GLY A 267 6.19 5.33 1.23
CA GLY A 267 6.90 5.58 2.50
C GLY A 267 6.72 7.01 3.04
N ASN A 268 6.43 7.98 2.19
CA ASN A 268 6.28 9.38 2.60
C ASN A 268 4.91 9.70 3.22
N ARG A 269 4.01 8.73 3.38
CA ARG A 269 2.67 8.90 3.98
C ARG A 269 2.66 8.82 5.51
N GLY A 270 3.71 8.29 6.13
CA GLY A 270 3.86 8.25 7.58
C GLY A 270 4.71 9.42 8.10
N PRO A 271 4.66 9.72 9.42
CA PRO A 271 5.62 10.64 10.01
C PRO A 271 7.01 10.16 9.67
N SER A 272 7.84 11.06 9.14
CA SER A 272 9.20 10.81 8.73
C SER A 272 9.98 10.09 9.84
N VAL A 273 10.13 8.79 9.75
CA VAL A 273 11.09 8.06 10.59
C VAL A 273 12.47 8.48 10.09
N LYS A 274 13.08 9.43 10.78
CA LYS A 274 14.48 9.75 10.57
C LYS A 274 15.29 8.47 10.85
N LYS A 275 15.90 7.92 9.81
CA LYS A 275 16.93 6.88 9.93
C LYS A 275 18.14 7.46 10.62
#